data_3d21ddf1ee1d34ad70a1f7adb0882e23
#
_entry.id   3d21ddf1ee1d34ad70a1f7adb0882e23
#
_cell.length_a   1.000
_cell.length_b   1.000
_cell.length_c   1.000
_cell.angle_alpha   90.00
_cell.angle_beta   90.00
_cell.angle_gamma   90.00
#
_symmetry.space_group_name_H-M   'P 1'
#
loop_
_entity.id
_entity.type
_entity.pdbx_description
1 polymer ?
#
loop_
_entity_poly.entity_id
_entity_poly.type
_entity_poly.pdbx_seq_one_letter_code
_entity_poly.pdbx_strand_id
1 'polypeptide(L)'
;MATNTESVDLVGDEAATNLARAALFAALVGAFAYVTFPNPVSPVDVTLQVLGVFLAGIFLGPVWGGASLVLYLAAGALGAPVFEGGSAGFGQLVGQTAGYLWSYPVAAAVVGAVVHRGATLRDLDSVGLPTLVGAMVLGTVVIYGFGVAGLMLVLSLGPIEAIAAGAAAFLPAEALKIAAAVGVVRSDAIAAA
;
A
#
# COMPACT_ATOMS: atom_id res chain seq x y z
N MET A 1 50.65 -0.81 -18.58
CA MET A 1 49.69 -1.84 -18.20
C MET A 1 48.48 -1.14 -17.63
N ALA A 2 47.40 -1.02 -18.38
CA ALA A 2 46.15 -0.50 -17.87
C ALA A 2 45.38 -1.69 -17.25
N THR A 3 45.18 -1.65 -15.94
CA THR A 3 44.31 -2.60 -15.24
C THR A 3 42.88 -2.25 -15.62
N ASN A 4 42.28 -3.06 -16.50
CA ASN A 4 40.82 -3.10 -16.64
C ASN A 4 40.24 -3.61 -15.30
N THR A 5 39.74 -2.69 -14.50
CA THR A 5 38.82 -3.03 -13.41
C THR A 5 37.48 -3.33 -14.09
N GLU A 6 37.22 -4.60 -14.40
CA GLU A 6 35.84 -5.04 -14.68
C GLU A 6 35.03 -4.79 -13.38
N SER A 7 34.20 -3.75 -13.40
CA SER A 7 33.18 -3.58 -12.39
C SER A 7 32.22 -4.76 -12.53
N VAL A 8 32.21 -5.66 -11.54
CA VAL A 8 31.21 -6.72 -11.46
C VAL A 8 29.88 -6.03 -11.14
N ASP A 9 29.03 -5.89 -12.13
CA ASP A 9 27.68 -5.37 -11.97
C ASP A 9 26.83 -6.47 -11.31
N LEU A 10 26.77 -6.44 -9.98
CA LEU A 10 26.06 -7.44 -9.17
C LEU A 10 24.54 -7.28 -9.26
N VAL A 11 24.06 -6.10 -9.63
CA VAL A 11 22.63 -5.77 -9.80
C VAL A 11 22.54 -4.81 -10.97
N GLY A 12 21.79 -5.15 -12.00
CA GLY A 12 21.58 -4.24 -13.13
C GLY A 12 20.98 -2.91 -12.66
N ASP A 13 21.38 -1.79 -13.27
CA ASP A 13 20.96 -0.42 -12.91
C ASP A 13 19.44 -0.26 -12.78
N GLU A 14 18.69 -0.96 -13.61
CA GLU A 14 17.22 -0.96 -13.57
C GLU A 14 16.69 -1.61 -12.28
N ALA A 15 17.24 -2.75 -11.88
CA ALA A 15 16.82 -3.45 -10.66
C ALA A 15 17.18 -2.65 -9.41
N ALA A 16 18.36 -2.00 -9.39
CA ALA A 16 18.77 -1.11 -8.30
C ALA A 16 17.82 0.09 -8.16
N THR A 17 17.45 0.72 -9.27
CA THR A 17 16.50 1.82 -9.31
C THR A 17 15.12 1.40 -8.80
N ASN A 18 14.62 0.27 -9.24
CA ASN A 18 13.31 -0.24 -8.81
C ASN A 18 13.31 -0.63 -7.34
N LEU A 19 14.40 -1.19 -6.82
CA LEU A 19 14.54 -1.48 -5.39
C LEU A 19 14.56 -0.20 -4.54
N ALA A 20 15.28 0.83 -4.99
CA ALA A 20 15.30 2.13 -4.32
C ALA A 20 13.90 2.78 -4.28
N ARG A 21 13.17 2.74 -5.40
CA ARG A 21 11.77 3.20 -5.46
C ARG A 21 10.87 2.38 -4.53
N ALA A 22 10.99 1.05 -4.51
CA ALA A 22 10.23 0.19 -3.62
C ALA A 22 10.51 0.52 -2.14
N ALA A 23 11.77 0.75 -1.78
CA ALA A 23 12.15 1.16 -0.42
C ALA A 23 11.57 2.54 -0.05
N LEU A 24 11.57 3.50 -1.00
CA LEU A 24 10.97 4.82 -0.79
C LEU A 24 9.47 4.72 -0.52
N PHE A 25 8.72 3.91 -1.29
CA PHE A 25 7.29 3.73 -1.07
C PHE A 25 7.00 2.95 0.21
N ALA A 26 7.81 1.97 0.58
CA ALA A 26 7.73 1.31 1.89
C ALA A 26 7.89 2.32 3.04
N ALA A 27 8.87 3.22 2.95
CA ALA A 27 9.08 4.30 3.92
C ALA A 27 7.92 5.30 3.93
N LEU A 28 7.36 5.65 2.77
CA LEU A 28 6.20 6.54 2.66
C LEU A 28 4.96 5.94 3.36
N VAL A 29 4.68 4.65 3.17
CA VAL A 29 3.59 3.96 3.87
C VAL A 29 3.84 3.94 5.38
N GLY A 30 5.09 3.73 5.81
CA GLY A 30 5.48 3.85 7.20
C GLY A 30 5.28 5.25 7.77
N ALA A 31 5.62 6.31 7.03
CA ALA A 31 5.36 7.69 7.42
C ALA A 31 3.84 7.97 7.53
N PHE A 32 3.05 7.46 6.61
CA PHE A 32 1.58 7.59 6.64
C PHE A 32 0.91 6.84 7.80
N ALA A 33 1.59 5.88 8.40
CA ALA A 33 1.14 5.18 9.60
C ALA A 33 1.08 6.06 10.85
N TYR A 34 1.81 7.18 10.86
CA TYR A 34 1.77 8.15 11.96
C TYR A 34 0.59 9.12 11.85
N VAL A 35 -0.05 9.21 10.70
CA VAL A 35 -1.26 10.01 10.50
C VAL A 35 -2.46 9.13 10.79
N THR A 36 -2.88 9.13 12.04
CA THR A 36 -3.95 8.28 12.58
C THR A 36 -5.08 9.15 13.12
N PHE A 37 -6.30 8.68 12.91
CA PHE A 37 -7.52 9.29 13.42
C PHE A 37 -8.34 8.21 14.12
N PRO A 38 -8.71 8.41 15.40
CA PRO A 38 -9.56 7.48 16.14
C PRO A 38 -10.89 7.23 15.41
N ASN A 39 -11.29 5.98 15.32
CA ASN A 39 -12.59 5.62 14.76
C ASN A 39 -13.52 5.16 15.88
N PRO A 40 -14.54 5.96 16.27
CA PRO A 40 -15.37 5.66 17.44
C PRO A 40 -16.25 4.41 17.29
N VAL A 41 -16.38 3.89 16.05
CA VAL A 41 -17.23 2.72 15.75
C VAL A 41 -16.42 1.51 15.28
N SER A 42 -15.08 1.56 15.38
CA SER A 42 -14.17 0.49 14.99
C SER A 42 -13.09 0.28 16.04
N PRO A 43 -12.63 -0.96 16.26
CA PRO A 43 -11.44 -1.21 17.08
C PRO A 43 -10.13 -0.86 16.37
N VAL A 44 -10.20 -0.42 15.11
CA VAL A 44 -9.06 -0.07 14.25
C VAL A 44 -9.17 1.41 13.87
N ASP A 45 -8.07 2.13 13.97
CA ASP A 45 -8.01 3.55 13.61
C ASP A 45 -7.96 3.76 12.09
N VAL A 46 -8.38 4.94 11.65
CA VAL A 46 -8.19 5.39 10.27
C VAL A 46 -6.77 5.90 10.11
N THR A 47 -6.00 5.36 9.15
CA THR A 47 -4.66 5.85 8.84
C THR A 47 -4.57 6.30 7.37
N LEU A 48 -3.51 7.05 7.03
CA LEU A 48 -3.21 7.37 5.63
C LEU A 48 -2.47 6.24 4.89
N GLN A 49 -2.15 5.12 5.53
CA GLN A 49 -1.39 4.02 4.93
C GLN A 49 -1.99 3.52 3.62
N VAL A 50 -3.32 3.39 3.55
CA VAL A 50 -4.01 2.92 2.33
C VAL A 50 -3.79 3.85 1.14
N LEU A 51 -3.66 5.16 1.35
CA LEU A 51 -3.25 6.10 0.31
C LEU A 51 -1.86 5.72 -0.23
N GLY A 52 -0.91 5.41 0.64
CA GLY A 52 0.42 4.95 0.25
C GLY A 52 0.39 3.63 -0.52
N VAL A 53 -0.48 2.68 -0.14
CA VAL A 53 -0.71 1.42 -0.86
C VAL A 53 -1.20 1.67 -2.29
N PHE A 54 -2.17 2.58 -2.46
CA PHE A 54 -2.66 2.95 -3.79
C PHE A 54 -1.56 3.59 -4.64
N LEU A 55 -0.83 4.56 -4.10
CA LEU A 55 0.26 5.22 -4.80
C LEU A 55 1.38 4.23 -5.16
N ALA A 56 1.74 3.29 -4.29
CA ALA A 56 2.72 2.25 -4.59
C ALA A 56 2.28 1.41 -5.81
N GLY A 57 1.03 0.95 -5.84
CA GLY A 57 0.49 0.20 -6.99
C GLY A 57 0.47 1.04 -8.27
N ILE A 58 0.04 2.31 -8.19
CA ILE A 58 -0.09 3.21 -9.35
C ILE A 58 1.29 3.57 -9.93
N PHE A 59 2.28 3.92 -9.11
CA PHE A 59 3.56 4.40 -9.61
C PHE A 59 4.59 3.30 -9.88
N LEU A 60 4.54 2.19 -9.13
CA LEU A 60 5.50 1.10 -9.27
C LEU A 60 4.97 -0.09 -10.06
N GLY A 61 3.68 -0.11 -10.35
CA GLY A 61 3.02 -1.24 -11.00
C GLY A 61 2.84 -2.44 -10.07
N PRO A 62 2.35 -3.58 -10.61
CA PRO A 62 1.92 -4.71 -9.77
C PRO A 62 3.08 -5.39 -9.04
N VAL A 63 4.22 -5.57 -9.70
CA VAL A 63 5.35 -6.31 -9.13
C VAL A 63 6.05 -5.50 -8.05
N TRP A 64 6.52 -4.31 -8.40
CA TRP A 64 7.29 -3.48 -7.48
C TRP A 64 6.41 -2.77 -6.44
N GLY A 65 5.16 -2.47 -6.76
CA GLY A 65 4.16 -2.01 -5.79
C GLY A 65 3.89 -3.07 -4.73
N GLY A 66 3.64 -4.32 -5.12
CA GLY A 66 3.52 -5.43 -4.16
C GLY A 66 4.80 -5.66 -3.36
N ALA A 67 5.97 -5.67 -4.02
CA ALA A 67 7.26 -5.85 -3.37
C ALA A 67 7.57 -4.76 -2.33
N SER A 68 7.22 -3.50 -2.60
CA SER A 68 7.39 -2.40 -1.64
C SER A 68 6.61 -2.63 -0.35
N LEU A 69 5.40 -3.18 -0.44
CA LEU A 69 4.58 -3.48 0.73
C LEU A 69 5.05 -4.75 1.46
N VAL A 70 5.63 -5.73 0.76
CA VAL A 70 6.34 -6.83 1.42
C VAL A 70 7.54 -6.31 2.21
N LEU A 71 8.33 -5.40 1.63
CA LEU A 71 9.46 -4.76 2.31
C LEU A 71 8.99 -3.96 3.55
N TYR A 72 7.90 -3.20 3.41
CA TYR A 72 7.27 -2.48 4.52
C TYR A 72 6.89 -3.44 5.67
N LEU A 73 6.20 -4.57 5.37
CA LEU A 73 5.83 -5.56 6.38
C LEU A 73 7.06 -6.20 7.03
N ALA A 74 8.09 -6.53 6.24
CA ALA A 74 9.32 -7.11 6.75
C ALA A 74 10.04 -6.14 7.70
N ALA A 75 10.18 -4.87 7.30
CA ALA A 75 10.79 -3.84 8.15
C ALA A 75 10.04 -3.70 9.49
N GLY A 76 8.71 -3.60 9.44
CA GLY A 76 7.88 -3.50 10.64
C GLY A 76 7.95 -4.74 11.53
N ALA A 77 7.94 -5.94 10.95
CA ALA A 77 8.10 -7.21 11.68
C ALA A 77 9.45 -7.32 12.39
N LEU A 78 10.51 -6.79 11.77
CA LEU A 78 11.87 -6.74 12.33
C LEU A 78 12.07 -5.62 13.36
N GLY A 79 11.06 -4.82 13.65
CA GLY A 79 11.09 -3.84 14.72
C GLY A 79 11.19 -2.38 14.27
N ALA A 80 11.14 -2.08 12.97
CA ALA A 80 11.01 -0.70 12.54
C ALA A 80 9.63 -0.14 12.94
N PRO A 81 9.53 1.07 13.51
CA PRO A 81 8.28 1.65 14.00
C PRO A 81 7.46 2.23 12.84
N VAL A 82 6.98 1.36 11.94
CA VAL A 82 6.31 1.74 10.68
C VAL A 82 4.85 1.32 10.61
N PHE A 83 4.33 0.58 11.58
CA PHE A 83 2.92 0.25 11.68
C PHE A 83 2.13 1.37 12.38
N GLU A 84 0.83 1.23 12.42
CA GLU A 84 -0.12 2.21 12.97
C GLU A 84 0.39 2.85 14.29
N GLY A 85 0.41 4.19 14.33
CA GLY A 85 0.87 4.96 15.47
C GLY A 85 2.35 4.77 15.83
N GLY A 86 3.19 4.27 14.91
CA GLY A 86 4.60 3.96 15.16
C GLY A 86 4.82 2.63 15.87
N SER A 87 3.82 1.75 15.91
CA SER A 87 3.98 0.40 16.45
C SER A 87 4.91 -0.46 15.59
N ALA A 88 5.46 -1.52 16.16
CA ALA A 88 6.47 -2.37 15.53
C ALA A 88 6.40 -3.82 16.03
N GLY A 89 7.09 -4.70 15.31
CA GLY A 89 7.28 -6.09 15.69
C GLY A 89 6.28 -7.05 15.06
N PHE A 90 6.66 -8.32 15.04
CA PHE A 90 5.86 -9.39 14.43
C PHE A 90 4.45 -9.52 15.05
N GLY A 91 4.27 -9.13 16.31
CA GLY A 91 2.96 -9.16 16.98
C GLY A 91 1.88 -8.38 16.24
N GLN A 92 2.23 -7.33 15.49
CA GLN A 92 1.28 -6.56 14.69
C GLN A 92 0.73 -7.38 13.52
N LEU A 93 1.50 -8.34 13.01
CA LEU A 93 1.09 -9.20 11.90
C LEU A 93 0.18 -10.37 12.31
N VAL A 94 -0.11 -10.51 13.60
CA VAL A 94 -1.03 -11.51 14.16
C VAL A 94 -2.10 -10.86 15.07
N GLY A 95 -2.08 -9.54 15.21
CA GLY A 95 -3.03 -8.74 15.98
C GLY A 95 -4.30 -8.38 15.19
N GLN A 96 -5.12 -7.51 15.77
CA GLN A 96 -6.40 -7.09 15.19
C GLN A 96 -6.29 -6.39 13.84
N THR A 97 -5.16 -5.73 13.54
CA THR A 97 -4.90 -5.08 12.25
C THR A 97 -4.23 -6.00 11.23
N ALA A 98 -3.88 -7.23 11.61
CA ALA A 98 -3.11 -8.17 10.80
C ALA A 98 -3.73 -8.40 9.41
N GLY A 99 -5.04 -8.59 9.34
CA GLY A 99 -5.74 -8.81 8.07
C GLY A 99 -5.52 -7.66 7.08
N TYR A 100 -5.61 -6.42 7.55
CA TYR A 100 -5.33 -5.23 6.73
C TYR A 100 -3.87 -5.21 6.25
N LEU A 101 -2.93 -5.42 7.16
CA LEU A 101 -1.50 -5.41 6.85
C LEU A 101 -1.15 -6.46 5.79
N TRP A 102 -1.60 -7.70 5.94
CA TRP A 102 -1.37 -8.76 4.97
C TRP A 102 -1.99 -8.51 3.60
N SER A 103 -3.06 -7.72 3.53
CA SER A 103 -3.70 -7.33 2.27
C SER A 103 -2.91 -6.32 1.45
N TYR A 104 -2.06 -5.49 2.08
CA TYR A 104 -1.39 -4.37 1.42
C TYR A 104 -0.56 -4.77 0.20
N PRO A 105 0.30 -5.80 0.25
CA PRO A 105 1.03 -6.25 -0.94
C PRO A 105 0.09 -6.69 -2.08
N VAL A 106 -0.98 -7.40 -1.73
CA VAL A 106 -1.97 -7.89 -2.70
C VAL A 106 -2.75 -6.72 -3.31
N ALA A 107 -3.20 -5.78 -2.48
CA ALA A 107 -3.94 -4.60 -2.92
C ALA A 107 -3.10 -3.71 -3.85
N ALA A 108 -1.83 -3.43 -3.49
CA ALA A 108 -0.92 -2.68 -4.34
C ALA A 108 -0.70 -3.38 -5.70
N ALA A 109 -0.50 -4.70 -5.69
CA ALA A 109 -0.35 -5.47 -6.91
C ALA A 109 -1.62 -5.43 -7.78
N VAL A 110 -2.80 -5.55 -7.19
CA VAL A 110 -4.10 -5.47 -7.89
C VAL A 110 -4.30 -4.08 -8.49
N VAL A 111 -4.08 -3.01 -7.71
CA VAL A 111 -4.18 -1.63 -8.21
C VAL A 111 -3.25 -1.42 -9.38
N GLY A 112 -1.98 -1.82 -9.26
CA GLY A 112 -1.00 -1.71 -10.33
C GLY A 112 -1.39 -2.50 -11.57
N ALA A 113 -1.86 -3.74 -11.41
CA ALA A 113 -2.29 -4.59 -12.53
C ALA A 113 -3.47 -3.99 -13.32
N VAL A 114 -4.43 -3.38 -12.63
CA VAL A 114 -5.58 -2.71 -13.27
C VAL A 114 -5.16 -1.43 -13.97
N VAL A 115 -4.36 -0.57 -13.31
CA VAL A 115 -3.88 0.70 -13.87
C VAL A 115 -3.03 0.48 -15.12
N HIS A 116 -2.08 -0.45 -15.06
CA HIS A 116 -1.13 -0.71 -16.13
C HIS A 116 -1.60 -1.77 -17.13
N ARG A 117 -2.71 -2.47 -16.83
CA ARG A 117 -3.25 -3.59 -17.63
C ARG A 117 -2.22 -4.71 -17.86
N GLY A 118 -1.36 -4.95 -16.88
CA GLY A 118 -0.29 -5.95 -16.91
C GLY A 118 0.90 -5.55 -16.07
N ALA A 119 2.05 -6.17 -16.31
CA ALA A 119 3.27 -5.95 -15.53
C ALA A 119 4.10 -4.73 -15.99
N THR A 120 3.94 -4.31 -17.26
CA THR A 120 4.70 -3.20 -17.84
C THR A 120 4.05 -1.86 -17.46
N LEU A 121 4.86 -0.92 -17.01
CA LEU A 121 4.38 0.41 -16.65
C LEU A 121 3.87 1.15 -17.91
N ARG A 122 2.70 1.77 -17.76
CA ARG A 122 2.09 2.65 -18.75
C ARG A 122 2.23 4.09 -18.30
N ASP A 123 2.25 4.99 -19.28
CA ASP A 123 2.14 6.41 -19.01
C ASP A 123 0.80 6.70 -18.31
N LEU A 124 0.90 7.31 -17.11
CA LEU A 124 -0.25 7.60 -16.26
C LEU A 124 -1.18 8.68 -16.85
N ASP A 125 -0.67 9.55 -17.72
CA ASP A 125 -1.50 10.54 -18.43
C ASP A 125 -2.48 9.86 -19.39
N SER A 126 -2.10 8.68 -19.91
CA SER A 126 -2.95 7.86 -20.76
C SER A 126 -4.04 7.08 -20.00
N VAL A 127 -3.95 7.02 -18.67
CA VAL A 127 -4.89 6.25 -17.83
C VAL A 127 -6.11 7.09 -17.50
N GLY A 128 -7.29 6.70 -17.94
CA GLY A 128 -8.54 7.42 -17.67
C GLY A 128 -8.92 7.42 -16.19
N LEU A 129 -9.56 8.48 -15.73
CA LEU A 129 -10.05 8.62 -14.35
C LEU A 129 -10.90 7.42 -13.87
N PRO A 130 -11.82 6.86 -14.67
CA PRO A 130 -12.59 5.67 -14.24
C PRO A 130 -11.71 4.46 -13.95
N THR A 131 -10.61 4.28 -14.69
CA THR A 131 -9.66 3.18 -14.45
C THR A 131 -8.91 3.38 -13.14
N LEU A 132 -8.41 4.61 -12.87
CA LEU A 132 -7.74 4.94 -11.62
C LEU A 132 -8.67 4.72 -10.41
N VAL A 133 -9.86 5.28 -10.45
CA VAL A 133 -10.84 5.14 -9.36
C VAL A 133 -11.25 3.67 -9.20
N GLY A 134 -11.57 2.98 -10.30
CA GLY A 134 -11.95 1.57 -10.26
C GLY A 134 -10.86 0.66 -9.70
N ALA A 135 -9.59 0.92 -10.05
CA ALA A 135 -8.45 0.19 -9.49
C ALA A 135 -8.35 0.36 -7.97
N MET A 136 -8.47 1.60 -7.48
CA MET A 136 -8.42 1.89 -6.03
C MET A 136 -9.63 1.33 -5.28
N VAL A 137 -10.83 1.38 -5.87
CA VAL A 137 -12.02 0.72 -5.29
C VAL A 137 -11.81 -0.78 -5.19
N LEU A 138 -11.24 -1.42 -6.21
CA LEU A 138 -10.91 -2.85 -6.15
C LEU A 138 -9.84 -3.15 -5.10
N GLY A 139 -8.81 -2.30 -4.98
CA GLY A 139 -7.83 -2.37 -3.90
C GLY A 139 -8.47 -2.24 -2.52
N THR A 140 -9.42 -1.33 -2.36
CA THR A 140 -10.21 -1.16 -1.13
C THR A 140 -10.98 -2.43 -0.78
N VAL A 141 -11.62 -3.06 -1.76
CA VAL A 141 -12.35 -4.35 -1.56
C VAL A 141 -11.39 -5.43 -1.08
N VAL A 142 -10.19 -5.53 -1.64
CA VAL A 142 -9.16 -6.48 -1.19
C VAL A 142 -8.77 -6.17 0.26
N ILE A 143 -8.44 -4.91 0.59
CA ILE A 143 -8.00 -4.52 1.92
C ILE A 143 -9.06 -4.85 2.96
N TYR A 144 -10.30 -4.47 2.72
CA TYR A 144 -11.37 -4.72 3.70
C TYR A 144 -11.84 -6.16 3.72
N GLY A 145 -11.75 -6.88 2.62
CA GLY A 145 -12.00 -8.33 2.62
C GLY A 145 -11.08 -9.07 3.58
N PHE A 146 -9.78 -8.81 3.50
CA PHE A 146 -8.80 -9.37 4.43
C PHE A 146 -8.95 -8.80 5.85
N GLY A 147 -9.20 -7.50 5.99
CA GLY A 147 -9.36 -6.84 7.27
C GLY A 147 -10.55 -7.40 8.06
N VAL A 148 -11.72 -7.51 7.42
CA VAL A 148 -12.93 -8.11 8.02
C VAL A 148 -12.68 -9.56 8.42
N ALA A 149 -12.08 -10.36 7.53
CA ALA A 149 -11.72 -11.74 7.86
C ALA A 149 -10.75 -11.80 9.06
N GLY A 150 -9.76 -10.90 9.12
CA GLY A 150 -8.85 -10.78 10.25
C GLY A 150 -9.56 -10.45 11.57
N LEU A 151 -10.49 -9.48 11.55
CA LEU A 151 -11.28 -9.12 12.75
C LEU A 151 -12.16 -10.28 13.22
N MET A 152 -12.78 -11.01 12.30
CA MET A 152 -13.55 -12.21 12.64
C MET A 152 -12.69 -13.27 13.33
N LEU A 153 -11.46 -13.50 12.84
CA LEU A 153 -10.56 -14.50 13.39
C LEU A 153 -9.92 -14.09 14.72
N VAL A 154 -9.49 -12.83 14.85
CA VAL A 154 -8.71 -12.36 16.00
C VAL A 154 -9.64 -11.91 17.15
N LEU A 155 -10.75 -11.25 16.82
CA LEU A 155 -11.68 -10.72 17.83
C LEU A 155 -12.95 -11.57 17.98
N SER A 156 -13.07 -12.65 17.19
CA SER A 156 -14.27 -13.53 17.20
C SER A 156 -15.57 -12.78 16.90
N LEU A 157 -15.52 -11.71 16.09
CA LEU A 157 -16.68 -10.92 15.71
C LEU A 157 -17.59 -11.71 14.75
N GLY A 158 -18.89 -11.48 14.86
CA GLY A 158 -19.84 -11.97 13.84
C GLY A 158 -19.64 -11.27 12.49
N PRO A 159 -20.05 -11.89 11.35
CA PRO A 159 -19.82 -11.33 10.01
C PRO A 159 -20.37 -9.91 9.84
N ILE A 160 -21.59 -9.64 10.31
CA ILE A 160 -22.25 -8.34 10.17
C ILE A 160 -21.51 -7.29 11.00
N GLU A 161 -21.13 -7.62 12.23
CA GLU A 161 -20.38 -6.74 13.12
C GLU A 161 -18.97 -6.43 12.55
N ALA A 162 -18.28 -7.44 12.06
CA ALA A 162 -16.96 -7.29 11.43
C ALA A 162 -17.02 -6.42 10.16
N ILE A 163 -18.06 -6.56 9.32
CA ILE A 163 -18.25 -5.70 8.15
C ILE A 163 -18.56 -4.26 8.58
N ALA A 164 -19.44 -4.08 9.56
CA ALA A 164 -19.81 -2.74 10.03
C ALA A 164 -18.60 -2.00 10.62
N ALA A 165 -17.86 -2.64 11.52
CA ALA A 165 -16.72 -2.05 12.19
C ALA A 165 -15.44 -2.05 11.33
N GLY A 166 -15.22 -3.08 10.53
CA GLY A 166 -13.98 -3.31 9.78
C GLY A 166 -13.97 -2.79 8.33
N ALA A 167 -15.12 -2.42 7.77
CA ALA A 167 -15.21 -1.92 6.40
C ALA A 167 -16.10 -0.67 6.30
N ALA A 168 -17.38 -0.76 6.66
CA ALA A 168 -18.34 0.31 6.45
C ALA A 168 -17.94 1.61 7.18
N ALA A 169 -17.38 1.49 8.38
CA ALA A 169 -16.90 2.61 9.19
C ALA A 169 -15.78 3.44 8.53
N PHE A 170 -15.09 2.88 7.53
CA PHE A 170 -13.94 3.51 6.86
C PHE A 170 -14.28 4.15 5.51
N LEU A 171 -15.43 3.82 4.90
CA LEU A 171 -15.79 4.25 3.54
C LEU A 171 -15.66 5.76 3.30
N PRO A 172 -16.06 6.65 4.21
CA PRO A 172 -15.87 8.08 4.00
C PRO A 172 -14.39 8.49 3.89
N ALA A 173 -13.53 7.91 4.75
CA ALA A 173 -12.10 8.17 4.73
C ALA A 173 -11.45 7.61 3.45
N GLU A 174 -11.92 6.46 2.95
CA GLU A 174 -11.42 5.89 1.70
C GLU A 174 -11.78 6.74 0.48
N ALA A 175 -12.98 7.29 0.44
CA ALA A 175 -13.36 8.22 -0.62
C ALA A 175 -12.42 9.44 -0.68
N LEU A 176 -12.03 9.99 0.47
CA LEU A 176 -11.06 11.09 0.56
C LEU A 176 -9.65 10.65 0.12
N LYS A 177 -9.20 9.46 0.51
CA LYS A 177 -7.89 8.94 0.10
C LYS A 177 -7.84 8.68 -1.42
N ILE A 178 -8.91 8.14 -2.00
CA ILE A 178 -9.03 7.95 -3.45
C ILE A 178 -8.97 9.31 -4.16
N ALA A 179 -9.71 10.32 -3.67
CA ALA A 179 -9.66 11.66 -4.23
C ALA A 179 -8.26 12.28 -4.13
N ALA A 180 -7.59 12.12 -2.99
CA ALA A 180 -6.22 12.57 -2.78
C ALA A 180 -5.23 11.87 -3.72
N ALA A 181 -5.34 10.55 -3.89
CA ALA A 181 -4.51 9.79 -4.82
C ALA A 181 -4.70 10.27 -6.28
N VAL A 182 -5.94 10.51 -6.70
CA VAL A 182 -6.23 11.11 -8.02
C VAL A 182 -5.58 12.47 -8.15
N GLY A 183 -5.69 13.32 -7.12
CA GLY A 183 -5.04 14.64 -7.10
C GLY A 183 -3.53 14.55 -7.26
N VAL A 184 -2.88 13.63 -6.54
CA VAL A 184 -1.43 13.38 -6.66
C VAL A 184 -1.07 12.92 -8.07
N VAL A 185 -1.77 11.92 -8.61
CA VAL A 185 -1.49 11.36 -9.95
C VAL A 185 -1.70 12.37 -11.07
N ARG A 186 -2.59 13.35 -10.88
CA ARG A 186 -2.92 14.40 -11.87
C ARG A 186 -2.22 15.72 -11.62
N SER A 187 -1.32 15.81 -10.63
CA SER A 187 -0.60 17.04 -10.35
C SER A 187 0.53 17.24 -11.36
N ASP A 188 0.68 18.46 -11.88
CA ASP A 188 1.78 18.87 -12.79
C ASP A 188 3.16 18.69 -12.14
N ALA A 189 3.23 18.61 -10.82
CA ALA A 189 4.47 18.39 -10.08
C ALA A 189 5.14 17.03 -10.38
N ILE A 190 4.37 16.03 -10.83
CA ILE A 190 4.88 14.69 -11.18
C ILE A 190 5.24 14.62 -12.68
N ALA A 191 4.56 15.38 -13.52
CA ALA A 191 4.87 15.45 -14.96
C ALA A 191 6.23 16.12 -15.24
N ALA A 192 6.81 16.82 -14.26
CA ALA A 192 8.06 17.56 -14.38
C ALA A 192 9.30 16.79 -13.85
N ALA A 193 9.14 15.58 -13.34
CA ALA A 193 10.19 14.73 -12.77
C ALA A 193 10.51 13.53 -13.67
#